data_e057b6e7333bdb3da482ac5fe8a30b36
#
_entry.id   e057b6e7333bdb3da482ac5fe8a30b36
#
_cell.length_a   1.000
_cell.length_b   1.000
_cell.length_c   1.000
_cell.angle_alpha   90.00
_cell.angle_beta   90.00
_cell.angle_gamma   90.00
#
_symmetry.space_group_name_H-M   'P 1'
#
loop_
_entity.id
_entity.type
_entity.pdbx_description
1 polymer ?
#
loop_
_entity_poly.entity_id
_entity_poly.type
_entity_poly.pdbx_seq_one_letter_code
_entity_poly.pdbx_strand_id
1 'polypeptide(L)'
;KKSSLFSEWKDQKFEMIVCDVSSISEEVAAISPWFTSTECKTGSGGDQLIKKVIENVKNYASNNSCKFYFPIISLSNVNSILSHARKYFKLLKKVKRKNWPLPDMMLNKIDFLKKLKDKNMVDFKERFGIVICYTDVYEGTFE
;
A
#
# COMPACT_ATOMS: atom_id res chain seq x y z
N LYS A 1 20.93 -4.22 -6.05
CA LYS A 1 21.52 -3.21 -5.16
C LYS A 1 20.73 -3.13 -3.87
N LYS A 2 21.38 -3.11 -2.70
CA LYS A 2 20.76 -2.72 -1.44
C LYS A 2 20.58 -1.21 -1.44
N SER A 3 19.35 -0.72 -1.20
CA SER A 3 19.04 0.69 -1.29
C SER A 3 17.94 1.05 -0.28
N SER A 4 17.95 2.27 0.21
CA SER A 4 16.82 2.85 0.92
C SER A 4 15.97 3.61 -0.08
N LEU A 5 14.81 3.06 -0.45
CA LEU A 5 13.95 3.57 -1.52
C LEU A 5 14.75 3.73 -2.83
N PHE A 6 14.90 4.95 -3.31
CA PHE A 6 15.55 5.28 -4.59
C PHE A 6 17.02 5.66 -4.48
N SER A 7 17.66 5.61 -3.29
CA SER A 7 18.99 6.21 -3.05
C SER A 7 20.10 5.72 -3.99
N GLU A 8 20.03 4.46 -4.44
CA GLU A 8 21.02 3.84 -5.34
C GLU A 8 20.71 4.02 -6.85
N TRP A 9 19.61 4.69 -7.17
CA TRP A 9 19.13 4.91 -8.53
C TRP A 9 19.33 6.35 -9.00
N LYS A 10 20.23 7.10 -8.36
CA LYS A 10 20.60 8.46 -8.76
C LYS A 10 20.92 8.49 -10.26
N ASP A 11 20.44 9.50 -10.94
CA ASP A 11 20.68 9.75 -12.37
C ASP A 11 20.06 8.70 -13.33
N GLN A 12 19.33 7.72 -12.83
CA GLN A 12 18.63 6.76 -13.68
C GLN A 12 17.18 7.20 -13.91
N LYS A 13 16.69 6.94 -15.12
CA LYS A 13 15.32 7.24 -15.55
C LYS A 13 14.68 5.98 -16.14
N PHE A 14 13.40 5.80 -15.87
CA PHE A 14 12.67 4.60 -16.24
C PHE A 14 11.37 4.96 -16.96
N GLU A 15 10.96 4.14 -17.94
CA GLU A 15 9.67 4.23 -18.61
C GLU A 15 8.56 3.54 -17.81
N MET A 16 8.97 2.58 -16.96
CA MET A 16 8.07 1.85 -16.06
C MET A 16 8.77 1.62 -14.72
N ILE A 17 8.05 1.89 -13.65
CA ILE A 17 8.50 1.64 -12.28
C ILE A 17 7.43 0.79 -11.58
N VAL A 18 7.85 -0.32 -11.00
CA VAL A 18 7.00 -1.18 -10.18
C VAL A 18 7.51 -1.10 -8.74
N CYS A 19 6.63 -0.77 -7.83
CA CYS A 19 6.94 -0.67 -6.41
C CYS A 19 6.14 -1.73 -5.65
N ASP A 20 6.79 -2.46 -4.78
CA ASP A 20 6.16 -3.44 -3.88
C ASP A 20 6.62 -3.18 -2.43
N VAL A 21 6.48 -1.93 -1.98
CA VAL A 21 6.69 -1.60 -0.57
C VAL A 21 5.47 -1.99 0.25
N SER A 22 5.72 -2.47 1.46
CA SER A 22 4.63 -2.76 2.39
C SER A 22 3.82 -1.49 2.69
N SER A 23 2.51 -1.62 2.66
CA SER A 23 1.55 -0.57 3.07
C SER A 23 0.60 -1.05 4.17
N ILE A 24 0.91 -2.16 4.84
CA ILE A 24 0.10 -2.64 5.96
C ILE A 24 0.24 -1.69 7.16
N SER A 25 -0.86 -1.43 7.86
CA SER A 25 -0.85 -0.67 9.13
C SER A 25 0.07 -1.36 10.14
N GLU A 26 0.90 -0.60 10.88
CA GLU A 26 1.78 -1.14 11.92
C GLU A 26 0.99 -1.88 13.01
N GLU A 27 -0.20 -1.41 13.34
CA GLU A 27 -1.09 -2.05 14.30
C GLU A 27 -1.55 -3.44 13.82
N VAL A 28 -1.81 -3.58 12.51
CA VAL A 28 -2.14 -4.87 11.91
C VAL A 28 -0.90 -5.74 11.79
N ALA A 29 0.23 -5.19 11.41
CA ALA A 29 1.49 -5.92 11.34
C ALA A 29 1.84 -6.59 12.67
N ALA A 30 1.61 -5.89 13.79
CA ALA A 30 1.87 -6.40 15.15
C ALA A 30 1.06 -7.64 15.53
N ILE A 31 -0.09 -7.87 14.89
CA ILE A 31 -0.95 -9.05 15.15
C ILE A 31 -0.93 -10.05 13.99
N SER A 32 -0.19 -9.76 12.93
CA SER A 32 -0.16 -10.60 11.73
C SER A 32 0.94 -11.66 11.80
N PRO A 33 0.79 -12.80 11.13
CA PRO A 33 1.83 -13.80 11.03
C PRO A 33 3.00 -13.40 10.11
N TRP A 34 2.84 -12.30 9.36
CA TRP A 34 3.79 -11.90 8.32
C TRP A 34 5.02 -11.14 8.83
N PHE A 35 4.94 -10.60 10.06
CA PHE A 35 5.99 -9.74 10.65
C PHE A 35 6.53 -10.29 11.98
N THR A 36 6.53 -11.61 12.17
CA THR A 36 6.95 -12.24 13.44
C THR A 36 8.42 -12.02 13.77
N SER A 37 9.27 -11.76 12.79
CA SER A 37 10.71 -11.55 12.94
C SER A 37 11.24 -10.27 12.30
N THR A 38 10.34 -9.43 11.77
CA THR A 38 10.73 -8.22 11.03
C THR A 38 9.92 -7.03 11.52
N GLU A 39 10.59 -5.93 11.83
CA GLU A 39 9.94 -4.68 12.19
C GLU A 39 9.22 -4.08 10.97
N CYS A 40 7.96 -3.72 11.13
CA CYS A 40 7.18 -3.01 10.12
C CYS A 40 7.24 -1.50 10.41
N LYS A 41 7.79 -0.73 9.49
CA LYS A 41 7.95 0.74 9.59
C LYS A 41 7.13 1.47 8.51
N THR A 42 5.85 1.20 8.48
CA THR A 42 4.91 1.77 7.48
C THR A 42 4.07 2.91 8.04
N GLY A 43 4.13 3.11 9.36
CA GLY A 43 3.33 4.07 10.11
C GLY A 43 1.95 3.55 10.51
N SER A 44 1.32 4.27 11.41
CA SER A 44 -0.08 4.07 11.78
C SER A 44 -0.95 4.24 10.52
N GLY A 45 -1.77 3.24 10.20
CA GLY A 45 -2.52 3.20 8.95
C GLY A 45 -1.72 2.75 7.72
N GLY A 46 -0.42 2.47 7.82
CA GLY A 46 0.38 1.86 6.77
C GLY A 46 0.67 2.74 5.55
N ASP A 47 0.48 4.04 5.66
CA ASP A 47 0.50 4.95 4.50
C ASP A 47 1.79 5.77 4.36
N GLN A 48 2.64 5.83 5.41
CA GLN A 48 3.79 6.72 5.42
C GLN A 48 4.87 6.34 4.39
N LEU A 49 5.20 5.05 4.28
CA LEU A 49 6.26 4.60 3.39
C LEU A 49 5.86 4.76 1.92
N ILE A 50 4.65 4.33 1.55
CA ILE A 50 4.17 4.44 0.17
C ILE A 50 3.98 5.90 -0.26
N LYS A 51 3.57 6.80 0.62
CA LYS A 51 3.51 8.24 0.35
C LYS A 51 4.88 8.82 0.00
N LYS A 52 5.93 8.48 0.75
CA LYS A 52 7.30 8.88 0.44
C LYS A 52 7.76 8.39 -0.93
N VAL A 53 7.37 7.16 -1.32
CA VAL A 53 7.66 6.63 -2.66
C VAL A 53 6.95 7.47 -3.72
N ILE A 54 5.65 7.71 -3.56
CA ILE A 54 4.82 8.50 -4.50
C ILE A 54 5.36 9.91 -4.69
N GLU A 55 5.81 10.57 -3.62
CA GLU A 55 6.41 11.91 -3.66
C GLU A 55 7.68 11.97 -4.52
N ASN A 56 8.46 10.91 -4.52
CA ASN A 56 9.78 10.89 -5.12
C ASN A 56 9.84 10.22 -6.50
N VAL A 57 8.86 9.37 -6.84
CA VAL A 57 8.92 8.53 -8.04
C VAL A 57 9.04 9.32 -9.35
N LYS A 58 8.45 10.53 -9.43
CA LYS A 58 8.54 11.40 -10.61
C LYS A 58 10.00 11.75 -10.97
N ASN A 59 10.87 11.85 -9.98
CA ASN A 59 12.29 12.14 -10.20
C ASN A 59 13.03 11.02 -10.94
N TYR A 60 12.43 9.83 -11.06
CA TYR A 60 12.97 8.64 -11.73
C TYR A 60 12.21 8.29 -13.01
N ALA A 61 11.19 9.04 -13.36
CA ALA A 61 10.47 8.90 -14.61
C ALA A 61 11.29 9.47 -15.78
N SER A 62 11.38 8.71 -16.89
CA SER A 62 12.05 9.18 -18.11
C SER A 62 11.29 10.31 -18.81
N ASN A 63 9.96 10.30 -18.68
CA ASN A 63 9.02 11.29 -19.20
C ASN A 63 7.69 11.23 -18.44
N ASN A 64 6.74 12.08 -18.81
CA ASN A 64 5.43 12.12 -18.14
C ASN A 64 4.55 10.90 -18.42
N SER A 65 4.81 10.14 -19.49
CA SER A 65 4.10 8.88 -19.82
C SER A 65 4.64 7.69 -19.05
N CYS A 66 5.68 7.86 -18.23
CA CYS A 66 6.19 6.80 -17.35
C CYS A 66 5.06 6.22 -16.50
N LYS A 67 4.96 4.90 -16.48
CA LYS A 67 3.95 4.17 -15.71
C LYS A 67 4.52 3.74 -14.36
N PHE A 68 3.83 4.15 -13.31
CA PHE A 68 4.15 3.71 -11.96
C PHE A 68 3.08 2.76 -11.45
N TYR A 69 3.47 1.54 -11.10
CA TYR A 69 2.57 0.52 -10.54
C TYR A 69 2.86 0.31 -9.06
N PHE A 70 1.82 0.30 -8.25
CA PHE A 70 1.94 0.05 -6.82
C PHE A 70 0.70 -0.64 -6.25
N PRO A 71 0.87 -1.60 -5.32
CA PRO A 71 -0.24 -2.23 -4.63
C PRO A 71 -0.67 -1.39 -3.43
N ILE A 72 -1.96 -1.49 -3.10
CA ILE A 72 -2.53 -1.03 -1.83
C ILE A 72 -3.29 -2.20 -1.23
N ILE A 73 -2.85 -2.65 -0.06
CA ILE A 73 -3.55 -3.67 0.73
C ILE A 73 -4.68 -3.01 1.54
N SER A 74 -5.82 -3.68 1.64
CA SER A 74 -6.97 -3.16 2.38
C SER A 74 -6.74 -3.05 3.90
N LEU A 75 -5.71 -3.72 4.42
CA LEU A 75 -5.25 -3.59 5.81
C LEU A 75 -4.35 -2.35 6.02
N SER A 76 -4.70 -1.26 5.33
CA SER A 76 -4.08 0.06 5.43
C SER A 76 -5.14 1.16 5.29
N ASN A 77 -4.74 2.42 5.52
CA ASN A 77 -5.57 3.58 5.24
C ASN A 77 -5.59 3.88 3.73
N VAL A 78 -6.38 3.09 2.99
CA VAL A 78 -6.52 3.18 1.52
C VAL A 78 -6.88 4.58 1.07
N ASN A 79 -7.82 5.25 1.76
CA ASN A 79 -8.28 6.59 1.39
C ASN A 79 -7.15 7.63 1.52
N SER A 80 -6.35 7.54 2.56
CA SER A 80 -5.19 8.42 2.78
C SER A 80 -4.15 8.25 1.67
N ILE A 81 -3.83 7.02 1.29
CA ILE A 81 -2.89 6.71 0.20
C ILE A 81 -3.42 7.26 -1.13
N LEU A 82 -4.69 6.98 -1.48
CA LEU A 82 -5.28 7.42 -2.74
C LEU A 82 -5.42 8.93 -2.83
N SER A 83 -5.82 9.60 -1.75
CA SER A 83 -5.91 11.06 -1.71
C SER A 83 -4.54 11.71 -1.90
N HIS A 84 -3.50 11.09 -1.34
CA HIS A 84 -2.14 11.54 -1.54
C HIS A 84 -1.67 11.31 -2.98
N ALA A 85 -1.87 10.10 -3.53
CA ALA A 85 -1.47 9.75 -4.89
C ALA A 85 -2.10 10.69 -5.96
N ARG A 86 -3.36 11.08 -5.79
CA ARG A 86 -4.04 12.03 -6.70
C ARG A 86 -3.41 13.43 -6.76
N LYS A 87 -2.54 13.79 -5.81
CA LYS A 87 -1.81 15.06 -5.85
C LYS A 87 -0.58 15.00 -6.76
N TYR A 88 -0.07 13.79 -7.02
CA TYR A 88 1.18 13.57 -7.75
C TYR A 88 0.97 12.98 -9.13
N PHE A 89 -0.08 12.16 -9.32
CA PHE A 89 -0.42 11.58 -10.62
C PHE A 89 -1.59 12.33 -11.24
N LYS A 90 -1.45 12.69 -12.51
CA LYS A 90 -2.52 13.28 -13.30
C LYS A 90 -3.59 12.26 -13.66
N LEU A 91 -3.16 11.03 -13.97
CA LEU A 91 -4.03 9.88 -14.13
C LEU A 91 -3.68 8.81 -13.11
N LEU A 92 -4.67 8.37 -12.35
CA LEU A 92 -4.56 7.27 -11.38
C LEU A 92 -5.67 6.26 -11.66
N LYS A 93 -5.30 5.07 -12.11
CA LYS A 93 -6.22 4.01 -12.53
C LYS A 93 -6.02 2.77 -11.68
N LYS A 94 -7.12 2.20 -11.17
CA LYS A 94 -7.09 0.86 -10.60
C LYS A 94 -7.03 -0.16 -11.74
N VAL A 95 -5.97 -0.97 -11.76
CA VAL A 95 -5.72 -1.97 -12.80
C VAL A 95 -6.33 -3.31 -12.44
N LYS A 96 -6.18 -3.72 -11.16
CA LYS A 96 -6.63 -5.04 -10.70
C LYS A 96 -7.00 -5.01 -9.22
N ARG A 97 -7.95 -5.86 -8.85
CA ARG A 97 -8.24 -6.22 -7.46
C ARG A 97 -8.11 -7.73 -7.31
N LYS A 98 -7.45 -8.16 -6.23
CA LYS A 98 -7.47 -9.54 -5.75
C LYS A 98 -8.09 -9.55 -4.36
N ASN A 99 -9.19 -10.27 -4.18
CA ASN A 99 -9.78 -10.54 -2.88
C ASN A 99 -9.12 -11.78 -2.27
N TRP A 100 -8.99 -11.77 -0.94
CA TRP A 100 -8.40 -12.88 -0.20
C TRP A 100 -8.98 -12.92 1.23
N PRO A 101 -9.09 -14.10 1.85
CA PRO A 101 -9.59 -14.22 3.21
C PRO A 101 -8.55 -13.72 4.21
N LEU A 102 -9.02 -13.12 5.30
CA LEU A 102 -8.16 -12.80 6.43
C LEU A 102 -7.58 -14.10 7.02
N PRO A 103 -6.27 -14.17 7.34
CA PRO A 103 -5.70 -15.35 7.98
C PRO A 103 -6.39 -15.70 9.29
N ASP A 104 -6.61 -17.00 9.54
CA ASP A 104 -7.33 -17.49 10.71
C ASP A 104 -6.71 -17.00 12.03
N MET A 105 -5.40 -16.90 12.10
CA MET A 105 -4.69 -16.36 13.27
C MET A 105 -5.10 -14.93 13.63
N MET A 106 -5.56 -14.16 12.66
CA MET A 106 -6.01 -12.78 12.85
C MET A 106 -7.50 -12.68 13.19
N LEU A 107 -8.29 -13.73 12.94
CA LEU A 107 -9.73 -13.74 13.25
C LEU A 107 -9.99 -13.60 14.75
N ASN A 108 -9.09 -14.11 15.61
CA ASN A 108 -9.16 -13.94 17.05
C ASN A 108 -9.01 -12.48 17.50
N LYS A 109 -8.60 -11.58 16.60
CA LYS A 109 -8.45 -10.14 16.83
C LYS A 109 -9.45 -9.31 16.03
N ILE A 110 -10.56 -9.91 15.58
CA ILE A 110 -11.52 -9.25 14.70
C ILE A 110 -12.11 -7.97 15.32
N ASP A 111 -12.37 -7.95 16.63
CA ASP A 111 -12.88 -6.76 17.31
C ASP A 111 -11.87 -5.61 17.30
N PHE A 112 -10.58 -5.92 17.39
CA PHE A 112 -9.53 -4.93 17.24
C PHE A 112 -9.47 -4.39 15.79
N LEU A 113 -9.57 -5.27 14.79
CA LEU A 113 -9.63 -4.87 13.38
C LEU A 113 -10.86 -4.01 13.05
N LYS A 114 -12.02 -4.30 13.66
CA LYS A 114 -13.23 -3.47 13.54
C LYS A 114 -13.00 -2.06 14.06
N LYS A 115 -12.36 -1.92 15.22
CA LYS A 115 -11.98 -0.60 15.76
C LYS A 115 -11.02 0.18 14.84
N LEU A 116 -10.09 -0.51 14.17
CA LEU A 116 -9.24 0.13 13.18
C LEU A 116 -10.01 0.52 11.91
N LYS A 117 -10.99 -0.29 11.51
CA LYS A 117 -11.87 0.03 10.38
C LYS A 117 -12.72 1.27 10.65
N ASP A 118 -13.28 1.40 11.85
CA ASP A 118 -14.05 2.57 12.26
C ASP A 118 -13.20 3.87 12.21
N LYS A 119 -11.87 3.73 12.38
CA LYS A 119 -10.90 4.82 12.24
C LYS A 119 -10.37 5.01 10.81
N ASN A 120 -10.91 4.30 9.82
CA ASN A 120 -10.43 4.27 8.44
C ASN A 120 -8.97 3.82 8.26
N MET A 121 -8.41 3.10 9.22
CA MET A 121 -7.03 2.60 9.17
C MET A 121 -6.90 1.28 8.42
N VAL A 122 -8.01 0.57 8.24
CA VAL A 122 -8.13 -0.67 7.45
C VAL A 122 -9.50 -0.73 6.80
N ASP A 123 -9.65 -1.59 5.78
CA ASP A 123 -10.93 -1.94 5.18
C ASP A 123 -11.04 -3.46 4.96
N PHE A 124 -12.22 -4.01 5.17
CA PHE A 124 -12.56 -5.40 4.87
C PHE A 124 -14.07 -5.57 4.83
N LYS A 125 -14.54 -6.68 4.29
CA LYS A 125 -15.96 -7.07 4.27
C LYS A 125 -16.14 -8.37 5.01
N GLU A 126 -17.25 -8.47 5.74
CA GLU A 126 -17.69 -9.73 6.34
C GLU A 126 -18.86 -10.29 5.53
N ARG A 127 -18.75 -11.55 5.13
CA ARG A 127 -19.82 -12.28 4.45
C ARG A 127 -19.84 -13.72 4.96
N PHE A 128 -20.98 -14.17 5.47
CA PHE A 128 -21.16 -15.55 5.95
C PHE A 128 -20.08 -16.02 6.92
N GLY A 129 -19.67 -15.15 7.85
CA GLY A 129 -18.62 -15.44 8.82
C GLY A 129 -17.18 -15.39 8.27
N ILE A 130 -17.01 -15.07 6.99
CA ILE A 130 -15.69 -14.92 6.37
C ILE A 130 -15.34 -13.43 6.27
N VAL A 131 -14.16 -13.08 6.75
CA VAL A 131 -13.58 -11.74 6.59
C VAL A 131 -12.77 -11.70 5.30
N ILE A 132 -13.20 -10.85 4.36
CA ILE A 132 -12.60 -10.72 3.04
C ILE A 132 -11.84 -9.40 2.97
N CYS A 133 -10.54 -9.49 2.78
CA CYS A 133 -9.63 -8.41 2.49
C CYS A 133 -9.37 -8.32 0.96
N TYR A 134 -8.67 -7.28 0.54
CA TYR A 134 -8.27 -7.14 -0.86
C TYR A 134 -6.92 -6.46 -1.01
N THR A 135 -6.32 -6.68 -2.17
CA THR A 135 -5.18 -5.90 -2.66
C THR A 135 -5.57 -5.30 -4.01
N ASP A 136 -5.49 -3.98 -4.12
CA ASP A 136 -5.68 -3.25 -5.36
C ASP A 136 -4.31 -2.87 -5.93
N VAL A 137 -4.12 -3.08 -7.24
CA VAL A 137 -2.97 -2.56 -7.97
C VAL A 137 -3.41 -1.32 -8.72
N TYR A 138 -2.67 -0.23 -8.56
CA TYR A 138 -2.87 1.04 -9.24
C TYR A 138 -1.76 1.32 -10.24
N GLU A 139 -2.14 1.95 -11.34
CA GLU A 139 -1.25 2.58 -12.32
C GLU A 139 -1.39 4.09 -12.19
N GLY A 140 -0.27 4.79 -12.01
CA GLY A 140 -0.19 6.25 -12.02
C GLY A 140 0.66 6.74 -13.18
N THR A 141 0.24 7.83 -13.85
CA THR A 141 1.04 8.57 -14.82
C THR A 141 1.05 10.05 -14.49
N PHE A 142 2.04 10.79 -15.03
CA PHE A 142 2.25 12.20 -14.72
C PHE A 142 1.67 13.15 -15.79
N GLU A 143 1.05 12.62 -16.82
CA GLU A 143 0.33 13.34 -17.87
C GLU A 143 -1.15 12.98 -17.93
#